data_d2fcd5c3a5b9d2a3bf0bb6939f7dbb6f
#
_entry.id   d2fcd5c3a5b9d2a3bf0bb6939f7dbb6f
#
_cell.length_a   1.000
_cell.length_b   1.000
_cell.length_c   1.000
_cell.angle_alpha   90.00
_cell.angle_beta   90.00
_cell.angle_gamma   90.00
#
_symmetry.space_group_name_H-M   'P 1'
#
loop_
_entity.id
_entity.type
_entity.pdbx_description
1 polymer ?
#
loop_
_entity_poly.entity_id
_entity_poly.type
_entity_poly.pdbx_seq_one_letter_code
_entity_poly.pdbx_strand_id
1 'polypeptide(L)'
;MRINYRPEIDGLRAIAVLSVVFYHAHITIFGNKIFKGGFIGVDIFFVISGYLITSIILKELIITGSFSFKKFYERRVRRIIPALLFVMLFTLPFAWIYLLPSTYVDFSKSILYSLGFSSNFFFHYSGQEYGAENGLLKPFLHTWSLSVEEQYYVLFP
;
A
#
# COMPACT_ATOMS: atom_id res chain seq x y z
N MET A 1 25.55 3.48 3.81
CA MET A 1 25.97 3.54 2.40
C MET A 1 24.82 3.99 1.55
N ARG A 2 24.93 5.05 0.76
CA ARG A 2 23.83 5.53 -0.07
C ARG A 2 23.81 4.74 -1.38
N ILE A 3 22.67 4.14 -1.71
CA ILE A 3 22.40 3.67 -3.07
C ILE A 3 22.49 4.91 -3.97
N ASN A 4 23.17 4.81 -5.12
CA ASN A 4 23.13 5.93 -6.07
C ASN A 4 21.68 6.27 -6.34
N TYR A 5 21.33 7.52 -6.07
CA TYR A 5 19.99 8.03 -6.30
C TYR A 5 19.61 7.85 -7.78
N ARG A 6 18.45 7.28 -8.02
CA ARG A 6 17.93 6.99 -9.36
C ARG A 6 16.61 7.72 -9.58
N PRO A 7 16.66 8.94 -10.11
CA PRO A 7 15.48 9.79 -10.30
C PRO A 7 14.42 9.17 -11.22
N GLU A 8 14.84 8.30 -12.14
CA GLU A 8 13.94 7.57 -13.04
C GLU A 8 12.98 6.64 -12.28
N ILE A 9 13.44 6.05 -11.17
CA ILE A 9 12.59 5.19 -10.33
C ILE A 9 11.56 6.01 -9.56
N ASP A 10 11.96 7.18 -9.06
CA ASP A 10 11.02 8.08 -8.39
C ASP A 10 10.00 8.65 -9.37
N GLY A 11 10.41 8.93 -10.60
CA GLY A 11 9.50 9.30 -11.69
C GLY A 11 8.45 8.22 -12.00
N LEU A 12 8.88 6.97 -12.12
CA LEU A 12 7.98 5.83 -12.32
C LEU A 12 7.00 5.65 -11.14
N ARG A 13 7.49 5.83 -9.91
CA ARG A 13 6.62 5.79 -8.71
C ARG A 13 5.58 6.90 -8.73
N ALA A 14 5.97 8.12 -9.10
CA ALA A 14 5.05 9.25 -9.21
C ALA A 14 3.95 8.97 -10.24
N ILE A 15 4.31 8.45 -11.41
CA ILE A 15 3.35 8.06 -12.46
C ILE A 15 2.41 6.97 -11.93
N ALA A 16 2.93 5.95 -11.25
CA ALA A 16 2.14 4.86 -10.68
C ALA A 16 1.13 5.38 -9.63
N VAL A 17 1.57 6.23 -8.69
CA VAL A 17 0.68 6.85 -7.69
C VAL A 17 -0.40 7.68 -8.36
N LEU A 18 -0.02 8.59 -9.27
CA LEU A 18 -0.98 9.46 -9.93
C LEU A 18 -2.01 8.66 -10.74
N SER A 19 -1.60 7.59 -11.40
CA SER A 19 -2.51 6.69 -12.13
C SER A 19 -3.58 6.09 -11.21
N VAL A 20 -3.18 5.62 -10.02
CA VAL A 20 -4.11 5.05 -9.02
C VAL A 20 -5.02 6.14 -8.45
N VAL A 21 -4.47 7.33 -8.13
CA VAL A 21 -5.26 8.45 -7.59
C VAL A 21 -6.32 8.89 -8.60
N PHE A 22 -5.96 9.08 -9.87
CA PHE A 22 -6.91 9.48 -10.90
C PHE A 22 -7.95 8.40 -11.21
N TYR A 23 -7.58 7.13 -11.13
CA TYR A 23 -8.53 6.02 -11.24
C TYR A 23 -9.61 6.10 -10.15
N HIS A 24 -9.21 6.32 -8.88
CA HIS A 24 -10.13 6.41 -7.75
C HIS A 24 -10.89 7.74 -7.68
N ALA A 25 -10.36 8.80 -8.28
CA ALA A 25 -11.05 10.09 -8.37
C ALA A 25 -12.24 10.06 -9.34
N HIS A 26 -12.44 8.96 -10.08
CA HIS A 26 -13.54 8.77 -11.05
C HIS A 26 -13.72 9.95 -12.01
N ILE A 27 -12.63 10.59 -12.45
CA ILE A 27 -12.66 11.74 -13.32
C ILE A 27 -13.33 11.37 -14.65
N THR A 28 -14.44 12.08 -14.96
CA THR A 28 -15.17 11.93 -16.20
C THR A 28 -15.05 13.20 -17.03
N ILE A 29 -14.66 13.08 -18.31
CA ILE A 29 -14.71 14.19 -19.28
C ILE A 29 -15.63 13.77 -20.42
N PHE A 30 -16.60 14.60 -20.77
CA PHE A 30 -17.63 14.29 -21.77
C PHE A 30 -18.36 12.96 -21.54
N GLY A 31 -18.63 12.59 -20.26
CA GLY A 31 -19.32 11.34 -19.91
C GLY A 31 -18.45 10.07 -19.95
N ASN A 32 -17.19 10.18 -20.34
CA ASN A 32 -16.26 9.04 -20.37
C ASN A 32 -15.26 9.09 -19.20
N LYS A 33 -15.09 7.96 -18.51
CA LYS A 33 -14.02 7.79 -17.50
C LYS A 33 -12.66 7.71 -18.23
N ILE A 34 -11.76 8.65 -17.93
CA ILE A 34 -10.49 8.77 -18.66
C ILE A 34 -9.46 7.74 -18.17
N PHE A 35 -9.40 7.50 -16.86
CA PHE A 35 -8.37 6.66 -16.24
C PHE A 35 -8.87 5.25 -15.89
N LYS A 36 -9.51 4.55 -16.85
CA LYS A 36 -10.05 3.19 -16.63
C LYS A 36 -8.98 2.15 -16.25
N GLY A 37 -7.74 2.32 -16.71
CA GLY A 37 -6.61 1.41 -16.47
C GLY A 37 -5.68 1.82 -15.33
N GLY A 38 -6.02 2.84 -14.52
CA GLY A 38 -5.11 3.39 -13.50
C GLY A 38 -4.76 2.41 -12.38
N PHE A 39 -5.55 1.34 -12.18
CA PHE A 39 -5.24 0.27 -11.23
C PHE A 39 -3.90 -0.44 -11.52
N ILE A 40 -3.42 -0.43 -12.79
CA ILE A 40 -2.10 -0.97 -13.19
C ILE A 40 -0.96 -0.28 -12.41
N GLY A 41 -1.18 0.93 -11.89
CA GLY A 41 -0.21 1.61 -11.03
C GLY A 41 0.20 0.79 -9.80
N VAL A 42 -0.69 -0.05 -9.26
CA VAL A 42 -0.37 -0.96 -8.15
C VAL A 42 0.64 -2.03 -8.59
N ASP A 43 0.46 -2.61 -9.78
CA ASP A 43 1.38 -3.63 -10.31
C ASP A 43 2.76 -3.03 -10.59
N ILE A 44 2.80 -1.80 -11.11
CA ILE A 44 4.06 -1.04 -11.29
C ILE A 44 4.75 -0.85 -9.93
N PHE A 45 4.00 -0.54 -8.88
CA PHE A 45 4.56 -0.44 -7.52
C PHE A 45 5.18 -1.75 -7.04
N PHE A 46 4.51 -2.87 -7.23
CA PHE A 46 5.04 -4.19 -6.82
C PHE A 46 6.34 -4.51 -7.54
N VAL A 47 6.42 -4.25 -8.85
CA VAL A 47 7.65 -4.47 -9.63
C VAL A 47 8.79 -3.57 -9.12
N ILE A 48 8.52 -2.28 -8.91
CA ILE A 48 9.53 -1.32 -8.40
C ILE A 48 10.00 -1.73 -7.00
N SER A 49 9.07 -2.10 -6.12
CA SER A 49 9.38 -2.54 -4.76
C SER A 49 10.24 -3.80 -4.76
N GLY A 50 9.89 -4.81 -5.56
CA GLY A 50 10.69 -6.01 -5.73
C GLY A 50 12.10 -5.72 -6.23
N TYR A 51 12.23 -4.89 -7.25
CA TYR A 51 13.52 -4.45 -7.79
C TYR A 51 14.38 -3.74 -6.73
N LEU A 52 13.82 -2.78 -6.01
CA LEU A 52 14.54 -2.00 -5.01
C LEU A 52 15.02 -2.86 -3.84
N ILE A 53 14.15 -3.75 -3.34
CA ILE A 53 14.49 -4.65 -2.22
C ILE A 53 15.61 -5.60 -2.63
N THR A 54 15.46 -6.27 -3.77
CA THR A 54 16.50 -7.16 -4.31
C THR A 54 17.82 -6.42 -4.48
N SER A 55 17.79 -5.21 -5.01
CA SER A 55 18.98 -4.37 -5.18
C SER A 55 19.65 -4.00 -3.84
N ILE A 56 18.85 -3.71 -2.80
CA ILE A 56 19.37 -3.40 -1.47
C ILE A 56 20.04 -4.62 -0.84
N ILE A 57 19.38 -5.78 -0.89
CA ILE A 57 19.88 -7.04 -0.33
C ILE A 57 21.17 -7.47 -1.02
N LEU A 58 21.16 -7.53 -2.36
CA LEU A 58 22.34 -7.92 -3.12
C LEU A 58 23.52 -7.00 -2.87
N LYS A 59 23.28 -5.69 -2.81
CA LYS A 59 24.34 -4.73 -2.56
C LYS A 59 24.92 -4.85 -1.16
N GLU A 60 24.10 -5.09 -0.13
CA GLU A 60 24.56 -5.33 1.23
C GLU A 60 25.39 -6.62 1.29
N LEU A 61 24.92 -7.71 0.67
CA LEU A 61 25.65 -8.99 0.60
C LEU A 61 27.00 -8.87 -0.11
N ILE A 62 27.06 -8.20 -1.26
CA ILE A 62 28.30 -8.04 -2.03
C ILE A 62 29.35 -7.24 -1.26
N ILE A 63 28.92 -6.21 -0.51
CA ILE A 63 29.85 -5.28 0.15
C ILE A 63 30.28 -5.78 1.52
N THR A 64 29.35 -6.35 2.30
CA THR A 64 29.60 -6.72 3.70
C THR A 64 29.75 -8.22 3.92
N GLY A 65 29.46 -9.03 2.91
CA GLY A 65 29.44 -10.49 3.00
C GLY A 65 28.29 -11.06 3.83
N SER A 66 27.42 -10.18 4.39
CA SER A 66 26.29 -10.60 5.24
C SER A 66 25.13 -9.66 5.11
N PHE A 67 23.90 -10.15 5.37
CA PHE A 67 22.68 -9.34 5.36
C PHE A 67 22.12 -9.18 6.78
N SER A 68 21.80 -7.95 7.17
CA SER A 68 21.26 -7.65 8.50
C SER A 68 19.75 -7.49 8.47
N PHE A 69 19.00 -8.56 8.77
CA PHE A 69 17.54 -8.53 8.90
C PHE A 69 17.05 -7.43 9.84
N LYS A 70 17.68 -7.30 11.01
CA LYS A 70 17.30 -6.28 12.00
C LYS A 70 17.32 -4.87 11.43
N LYS A 71 18.42 -4.49 10.77
CA LYS A 71 18.56 -3.17 10.15
C LYS A 71 17.57 -2.97 8.99
N PHE A 72 17.29 -4.03 8.24
CA PHE A 72 16.34 -4.00 7.14
C PHE A 72 14.93 -3.70 7.65
N TYR A 73 14.41 -4.49 8.59
CA TYR A 73 13.06 -4.30 9.14
C TYR A 73 12.92 -3.01 9.94
N GLU A 74 13.93 -2.60 10.69
CA GLU A 74 13.92 -1.32 11.40
C GLU A 74 13.70 -0.14 10.44
N ARG A 75 14.40 -0.11 9.31
CA ARG A 75 14.20 0.94 8.27
C ARG A 75 12.79 0.92 7.69
N ARG A 76 12.21 -0.25 7.51
CA ARG A 76 10.84 -0.43 6.99
C ARG A 76 9.79 0.05 7.98
N VAL A 77 9.87 -0.43 9.21
CA VAL A 77 8.96 -0.04 10.29
C VAL A 77 8.95 1.48 10.47
N ARG A 78 10.13 2.09 10.56
CA ARG A 78 10.26 3.55 10.71
C ARG A 78 9.69 4.35 9.54
N ARG A 79 9.59 3.75 8.37
CA ARG A 79 9.04 4.39 7.17
C ARG A 79 7.53 4.24 7.05
N ILE A 80 7.00 3.07 7.39
CA ILE A 80 5.61 2.69 7.08
C ILE A 80 4.69 2.96 8.27
N ILE A 81 5.07 2.52 9.47
CA ILE A 81 4.21 2.60 10.65
C ILE A 81 3.78 4.04 10.98
N PRO A 82 4.66 5.07 10.99
CA PRO A 82 4.23 6.42 11.30
C PRO A 82 3.17 6.96 10.34
N ALA A 83 3.34 6.72 9.04
CA ALA A 83 2.39 7.17 8.03
C ALA A 83 1.04 6.41 8.15
N LEU A 84 1.10 5.10 8.36
CA LEU A 84 -0.08 4.26 8.56
C LEU A 84 -0.89 4.70 9.79
N LEU A 85 -0.21 4.88 10.93
CA LEU A 85 -0.84 5.34 12.16
C LEU A 85 -1.43 6.73 12.01
N PHE A 86 -0.74 7.65 11.34
CA PHE A 86 -1.26 8.99 11.06
C PHE A 86 -2.57 8.93 10.27
N VAL A 87 -2.62 8.16 9.18
CA VAL A 87 -3.84 7.99 8.38
C VAL A 87 -4.96 7.37 9.22
N MET A 88 -4.65 6.33 10.02
CA MET A 88 -5.64 5.69 10.90
C MET A 88 -6.23 6.67 11.92
N LEU A 89 -5.37 7.39 12.65
CA LEU A 89 -5.81 8.35 13.65
C LEU A 89 -6.62 9.50 13.05
N PHE A 90 -6.21 9.97 11.86
CA PHE A 90 -6.94 11.02 11.17
C PHE A 90 -8.29 10.55 10.64
N THR A 91 -8.41 9.30 10.22
CA THR A 91 -9.67 8.75 9.66
C THR A 91 -10.69 8.38 10.74
N LEU A 92 -10.27 8.04 11.95
CA LEU A 92 -11.15 7.63 13.06
C LEU A 92 -12.29 8.59 13.36
N PRO A 93 -12.07 9.92 13.56
CA PRO A 93 -13.17 10.85 13.86
C PRO A 93 -14.16 10.95 12.71
N PHE A 94 -13.71 10.90 11.45
CA PHE A 94 -14.61 10.92 10.31
C PHE A 94 -15.42 9.62 10.22
N ALA A 95 -14.79 8.47 10.45
CA ALA A 95 -15.49 7.20 10.49
C ALA A 95 -16.58 7.17 11.58
N TRP A 96 -16.28 7.72 12.76
CA TRP A 96 -17.25 7.83 13.85
C TRP A 96 -18.48 8.67 13.48
N ILE A 97 -18.29 9.77 12.73
CA ILE A 97 -19.37 10.69 12.36
C ILE A 97 -20.19 10.17 11.17
N TYR A 98 -19.54 9.54 10.19
CA TYR A 98 -20.16 9.25 8.89
C TYR A 98 -20.56 7.78 8.68
N LEU A 99 -19.96 6.83 9.42
CA LEU A 99 -20.26 5.42 9.21
C LEU A 99 -21.44 4.96 10.09
N LEU A 100 -22.26 4.08 9.52
CA LEU A 100 -23.29 3.36 10.27
C LEU A 100 -22.64 2.39 11.27
N PRO A 101 -23.30 2.03 12.39
CA PRO A 101 -22.72 1.16 13.39
C PRO A 101 -22.19 -0.18 12.86
N SER A 102 -22.88 -0.81 11.93
CA SER A 102 -22.43 -2.05 11.29
C SER A 102 -21.15 -1.85 10.46
N THR A 103 -21.13 -0.80 9.65
CA THR A 103 -19.97 -0.45 8.81
C THR A 103 -18.78 0.01 9.66
N TYR A 104 -19.05 0.64 10.81
CA TYR A 104 -18.00 1.04 11.75
C TYR A 104 -17.31 -0.17 12.41
N VAL A 105 -18.04 -1.25 12.67
CA VAL A 105 -17.44 -2.52 13.16
C VAL A 105 -16.48 -3.09 12.11
N ASP A 106 -16.88 -3.13 10.84
CA ASP A 106 -16.02 -3.63 9.77
C ASP A 106 -14.82 -2.70 9.50
N PHE A 107 -15.01 -1.40 9.61
CA PHE A 107 -13.93 -0.41 9.61
C PHE A 107 -12.93 -0.67 10.74
N SER A 108 -13.40 -0.89 11.96
CA SER A 108 -12.54 -1.18 13.12
C SER A 108 -11.73 -2.47 12.94
N LYS A 109 -12.35 -3.52 12.39
CA LYS A 109 -11.65 -4.75 12.01
C LYS A 109 -10.59 -4.47 10.96
N SER A 110 -10.92 -3.69 9.92
CA SER A 110 -9.97 -3.36 8.85
C SER A 110 -8.73 -2.62 9.36
N ILE A 111 -8.85 -1.79 10.40
CA ILE A 111 -7.72 -1.17 11.09
C ILE A 111 -6.79 -2.22 11.70
N LEU A 112 -7.35 -3.18 12.47
CA LEU A 112 -6.55 -4.23 13.11
C LEU A 112 -5.82 -5.10 12.08
N TYR A 113 -6.53 -5.51 11.02
CA TYR A 113 -5.91 -6.27 9.93
C TYR A 113 -4.84 -5.48 9.17
N SER A 114 -5.03 -4.17 9.01
CA SER A 114 -4.03 -3.31 8.37
C SER A 114 -2.78 -3.13 9.22
N LEU A 115 -2.92 -3.01 10.55
CA LEU A 115 -1.78 -2.97 11.48
C LEU A 115 -1.01 -4.28 11.50
N GLY A 116 -1.69 -5.41 11.33
CA GLY A 116 -1.08 -6.74 11.20
C GLY A 116 -0.61 -7.10 9.79
N PHE A 117 -0.64 -6.17 8.83
CA PHE A 117 -0.31 -6.42 7.41
C PHE A 117 -1.02 -7.64 6.83
N SER A 118 -2.30 -7.81 7.17
CA SER A 118 -3.15 -8.93 6.74
C SER A 118 -4.50 -8.49 6.17
N SER A 119 -4.63 -7.21 5.81
CA SER A 119 -5.86 -6.63 5.27
C SER A 119 -6.27 -7.23 3.91
N ASN A 120 -5.31 -7.75 3.13
CA ASN A 120 -5.57 -8.49 1.90
C ASN A 120 -6.44 -9.72 2.16
N PHE A 121 -6.16 -10.50 3.21
CA PHE A 121 -6.99 -11.63 3.61
C PHE A 121 -8.37 -11.19 4.10
N PHE A 122 -8.41 -10.15 4.96
CA PHE A 122 -9.67 -9.62 5.46
C PHE A 122 -10.61 -9.22 4.33
N PHE A 123 -10.14 -8.45 3.36
CA PHE A 123 -10.96 -7.99 2.24
C PHE A 123 -11.31 -9.12 1.27
N HIS A 124 -10.43 -10.08 1.08
CA HIS A 124 -10.70 -11.26 0.25
C HIS A 124 -11.84 -12.11 0.85
N TYR A 125 -11.73 -12.51 2.12
CA TYR A 125 -12.71 -13.38 2.76
C TYR A 125 -14.04 -12.68 3.07
N SER A 126 -14.05 -11.37 3.23
CA SER A 126 -15.30 -10.62 3.40
C SER A 126 -16.10 -10.47 2.09
N GLY A 127 -15.67 -11.09 1.01
CA GLY A 127 -16.29 -11.00 -0.31
C GLY A 127 -16.23 -9.60 -0.93
N GLN A 128 -15.28 -8.79 -0.47
CA GLN A 128 -15.16 -7.38 -0.85
C GLN A 128 -13.99 -7.20 -1.81
N GLU A 129 -14.26 -7.46 -3.06
CA GLU A 129 -13.28 -7.27 -4.11
C GLU A 129 -12.95 -5.79 -4.32
N TYR A 130 -11.69 -5.53 -4.63
CA TYR A 130 -11.24 -4.19 -5.00
C TYR A 130 -11.94 -3.73 -6.27
N GLY A 131 -12.68 -2.61 -6.17
CA GLY A 131 -13.47 -2.07 -7.28
C GLY A 131 -14.95 -2.47 -7.28
N ALA A 132 -15.41 -3.30 -6.33
CA ALA A 132 -16.83 -3.51 -6.10
C ALA A 132 -17.52 -2.22 -5.60
N GLU A 133 -18.82 -2.05 -5.86
CA GLU A 133 -19.57 -0.85 -5.43
C GLU A 133 -19.42 -0.58 -3.93
N ASN A 134 -19.43 -1.61 -3.11
CA ASN A 134 -19.22 -1.50 -1.66
C ASN A 134 -17.79 -1.07 -1.26
N GLY A 135 -16.82 -1.16 -2.15
CA GLY A 135 -15.43 -0.74 -1.89
C GLY A 135 -15.28 0.77 -1.66
N LEU A 136 -16.17 1.58 -2.25
CA LEU A 136 -16.16 3.04 -2.09
C LEU A 136 -16.42 3.49 -0.64
N LEU A 137 -17.07 2.65 0.16
CA LEU A 137 -17.39 2.93 1.57
C LEU A 137 -16.36 2.35 2.54
N LYS A 138 -15.21 1.86 2.06
CA LYS A 138 -14.18 1.20 2.87
C LYS A 138 -12.90 2.00 2.89
N PRO A 139 -12.69 2.84 3.89
CA PRO A 139 -11.56 3.77 3.94
C PRO A 139 -10.18 3.08 3.85
N PHE A 140 -10.06 1.85 4.39
CA PHE A 140 -8.79 1.10 4.42
C PHE A 140 -8.65 0.04 3.32
N LEU A 141 -9.57 -0.02 2.35
CA LEU A 141 -9.47 -1.01 1.27
C LEU A 141 -8.09 -0.98 0.59
N HIS A 142 -7.55 0.22 0.34
CA HIS A 142 -6.24 0.40 -0.31
C HIS A 142 -5.06 -0.23 0.44
N THR A 143 -5.20 -0.55 1.74
CA THR A 143 -4.12 -1.17 2.52
C THR A 143 -3.86 -2.64 2.16
N TRP A 144 -4.74 -3.27 1.35
CA TRP A 144 -4.53 -4.63 0.86
C TRP A 144 -3.20 -4.78 0.11
N SER A 145 -2.87 -3.81 -0.73
CA SER A 145 -1.63 -3.83 -1.51
C SER A 145 -0.39 -3.64 -0.62
N LEU A 146 -0.49 -2.77 0.40
CA LEU A 146 0.56 -2.62 1.41
C LEU A 146 0.79 -3.93 2.17
N SER A 147 -0.29 -4.65 2.53
CA SER A 147 -0.19 -5.95 3.20
C SER A 147 0.54 -6.99 2.35
N VAL A 148 0.21 -7.10 1.07
CA VAL A 148 0.91 -8.00 0.14
C VAL A 148 2.38 -7.63 0.02
N GLU A 149 2.71 -6.34 -0.07
CA GLU A 149 4.08 -5.85 -0.16
C GLU A 149 4.88 -6.21 1.09
N GLU A 150 4.34 -6.01 2.29
CA GLU A 150 5.03 -6.32 3.54
C GLU A 150 5.16 -7.83 3.77
N GLN A 151 4.16 -8.63 3.39
CA GLN A 151 4.26 -10.09 3.41
C GLN A 151 5.38 -10.59 2.49
N TYR A 152 5.51 -10.01 1.30
CA TYR A 152 6.64 -10.31 0.40
C TYR A 152 7.98 -9.99 1.09
N TYR A 153 8.10 -8.89 1.80
CA TYR A 153 9.33 -8.51 2.51
C TYR A 153 9.66 -9.40 3.71
N VAL A 154 8.69 -10.13 4.24
CA VAL A 154 8.92 -11.14 5.29
C VAL A 154 9.46 -12.44 4.69
N LEU A 155 8.98 -12.82 3.50
CA LEU A 155 9.30 -14.11 2.88
C LEU A 155 10.56 -14.07 2.02
N PHE A 156 10.88 -12.92 1.42
CA PHE A 156 11.92 -12.83 0.39
C PHE A 156 13.34 -12.57 0.92
N PRO A 157 13.61 -11.76 1.95
CA PRO A 157 14.99 -11.54 2.40
C PRO A 157 15.57 -12.77 3.12
#